data_8cc614feb8b874754a8a57f8b1650970
#
_entry.id   8cc614feb8b874754a8a57f8b1650970
#
_cell.length_a   1.000
_cell.length_b   1.000
_cell.length_c   1.000
_cell.angle_alpha   90.00
_cell.angle_beta   90.00
_cell.angle_gamma   90.00
#
_symmetry.space_group_name_H-M   'P 1'
#
loop_
_entity.id
_entity.type
_entity.pdbx_description
1 polymer ?
#
loop_
_entity_poly.entity_id
_entity_poly.type
_entity_poly.pdbx_seq_one_letter_code
_entity_poly.pdbx_strand_id
1 'polypeptide(L)'
;MKKFLLFFLMLFSVPCNAQNLIDAKKVEHIGVFDDWNAYIFNNKKDKVCFVASMPLKSTGEYTRRGDVFLIVSHRPDEQMYDVLTFVAGYTFMPRSEVQFRVGNIKANLFTSEDTAWAKNLKTDEEIARAMNKSVRVTARGLTIEGIETYDVFSMKGFNNAIEAINRLCRQPVGFKE
;
A
#
# COMPACT_ATOMS: atom_id res chain seq x y z
N MET A 1 34.97 49.92 33.89
CA MET A 1 33.66 49.28 34.11
C MET A 1 33.16 48.81 32.75
N LYS A 2 33.42 47.52 32.41
CA LYS A 2 32.99 46.90 31.14
C LYS A 2 31.71 46.11 31.41
N LYS A 3 30.60 46.52 30.76
CA LYS A 3 29.30 45.79 30.80
C LYS A 3 29.37 44.64 29.80
N PHE A 4 29.32 43.42 30.34
CA PHE A 4 29.19 42.17 29.54
C PHE A 4 27.73 41.96 29.23
N LEU A 5 27.36 42.04 27.94
CA LEU A 5 26.02 41.79 27.44
C LEU A 5 25.91 40.29 27.13
N LEU A 6 25.22 39.54 28.01
CA LEU A 6 24.90 38.13 27.76
C LEU A 6 23.78 38.04 26.70
N PHE A 7 24.11 37.57 25.52
CA PHE A 7 23.15 37.25 24.47
C PHE A 7 22.60 35.84 24.72
N PHE A 8 21.35 35.81 25.24
CA PHE A 8 20.65 34.53 25.53
C PHE A 8 20.11 33.97 24.22
N LEU A 9 20.76 32.93 23.66
CA LEU A 9 20.36 32.23 22.46
C LEU A 9 19.21 31.29 22.82
N MET A 10 17.94 31.73 22.57
CA MET A 10 16.78 30.86 22.67
C MET A 10 16.81 29.86 21.50
N LEU A 11 17.19 28.62 21.80
CA LEU A 11 17.00 27.47 20.91
C LEU A 11 15.51 27.15 20.83
N PHE A 12 14.86 27.58 19.76
CA PHE A 12 13.53 27.10 19.39
C PHE A 12 13.67 25.65 18.90
N SER A 13 13.41 24.68 19.78
CA SER A 13 13.18 23.30 19.40
C SER A 13 11.83 23.22 18.69
N VAL A 14 11.85 23.10 17.36
CA VAL A 14 10.67 22.78 16.56
C VAL A 14 10.29 21.34 16.88
N PRO A 15 9.10 21.03 17.42
CA PRO A 15 8.68 19.65 17.59
C PRO A 15 8.48 19.05 16.19
N CYS A 16 9.26 18.04 15.85
CA CYS A 16 9.04 17.20 14.69
C CYS A 16 7.76 16.41 14.96
N ASN A 17 6.64 16.88 14.38
CA ASN A 17 5.37 16.17 14.42
C ASN A 17 5.47 14.95 13.50
N ALA A 18 5.86 13.82 14.07
CA ALA A 18 5.65 12.51 13.46
C ALA A 18 4.15 12.20 13.49
N GLN A 19 3.40 12.65 12.51
CA GLN A 19 1.97 12.42 12.37
C GLN A 19 1.69 11.79 11.03
N ASN A 20 1.36 10.53 11.07
CA ASN A 20 0.20 9.82 10.52
C ASN A 20 0.47 8.31 10.51
N LEU A 21 0.78 7.76 11.67
CA LEU A 21 0.55 6.34 11.90
C LEU A 21 -0.96 6.14 11.94
N ILE A 22 -1.50 5.39 10.98
CA ILE A 22 -2.88 4.90 11.05
C ILE A 22 -3.02 4.24 12.43
N ASP A 23 -3.88 4.79 13.28
CA ASP A 23 -4.14 4.23 14.60
C ASP A 23 -4.75 2.83 14.40
N ALA A 24 -3.96 1.79 14.60
CA ALA A 24 -4.37 0.40 14.37
C ALA A 24 -5.66 0.03 15.12
N LYS A 25 -5.99 0.75 16.20
CA LYS A 25 -7.25 0.59 16.94
C LYS A 25 -8.49 1.04 16.17
N LYS A 26 -8.33 1.75 15.06
CA LYS A 26 -9.44 2.23 14.21
C LYS A 26 -9.62 1.42 12.92
N VAL A 27 -8.79 0.41 12.70
CA VAL A 27 -8.93 -0.51 11.58
C VAL A 27 -9.87 -1.64 11.99
N GLU A 28 -11.00 -1.74 11.31
CA GLU A 28 -11.98 -2.80 11.49
C GLU A 28 -11.77 -3.87 10.41
N HIS A 29 -11.73 -5.14 10.81
CA HIS A 29 -11.69 -6.27 9.91
C HIS A 29 -13.11 -6.61 9.43
N ILE A 30 -13.34 -6.52 8.11
CA ILE A 30 -14.64 -6.77 7.50
C ILE A 30 -14.88 -8.26 7.29
N GLY A 31 -13.85 -9.01 6.88
CA GLY A 31 -13.96 -10.45 6.65
C GLY A 31 -12.77 -11.05 5.92
N VAL A 32 -12.79 -12.39 5.89
CA VAL A 32 -11.82 -13.23 5.17
C VAL A 32 -12.49 -13.80 3.93
N PHE A 33 -11.83 -13.69 2.79
CA PHE A 33 -12.27 -14.17 1.49
C PHE A 33 -11.17 -15.04 0.88
N ASP A 34 -11.14 -16.31 1.21
CA ASP A 34 -10.07 -17.24 0.86
C ASP A 34 -8.68 -16.68 1.24
N ASP A 35 -7.85 -16.29 0.25
CA ASP A 35 -6.48 -15.77 0.46
C ASP A 35 -6.44 -14.24 0.67
N TRP A 36 -7.59 -13.57 0.76
CA TRP A 36 -7.72 -12.13 0.92
C TRP A 36 -8.48 -11.74 2.17
N ASN A 37 -8.04 -10.69 2.83
CA ASN A 37 -8.72 -10.08 3.96
C ASN A 37 -9.18 -8.67 3.58
N ALA A 38 -10.37 -8.28 4.01
CA ALA A 38 -10.92 -6.95 3.79
C ALA A 38 -10.99 -6.16 5.10
N TYR A 39 -10.68 -4.87 5.01
CA TYR A 39 -10.59 -3.95 6.14
C TYR A 39 -11.20 -2.60 5.81
N ILE A 40 -11.66 -1.91 6.84
CA ILE A 40 -12.03 -0.50 6.78
C ILE A 40 -11.31 0.27 7.89
N PHE A 41 -10.72 1.38 7.53
CA PHE A 41 -10.33 2.44 8.44
C PHE A 41 -11.30 3.59 8.26
N ASN A 42 -11.95 4.01 9.34
CA ASN A 42 -12.91 5.10 9.30
C ASN A 42 -12.71 5.99 10.53
N ASN A 43 -12.36 7.23 10.27
CA ASN A 43 -12.35 8.26 11.30
C ASN A 43 -13.16 9.48 10.81
N LYS A 44 -13.26 10.52 11.63
CA LYS A 44 -14.07 11.72 11.28
C LYS A 44 -13.57 12.48 10.05
N LYS A 45 -12.35 12.21 9.58
CA LYS A 45 -11.68 12.95 8.50
C LYS A 45 -11.35 12.10 7.28
N ASP A 46 -11.06 10.79 7.51
CA ASP A 46 -10.54 9.92 6.47
C ASP A 46 -11.26 8.58 6.50
N LYS A 47 -11.71 8.13 5.35
CA LYS A 47 -12.25 6.80 5.13
C LYS A 47 -11.37 6.04 4.13
N VAL A 48 -10.87 4.87 4.52
CA VAL A 48 -10.09 4.00 3.65
C VAL A 48 -10.62 2.58 3.78
N CYS A 49 -11.02 1.99 2.66
CA CYS A 49 -11.31 0.56 2.58
C CYS A 49 -10.18 -0.12 1.82
N PHE A 50 -9.72 -1.27 2.30
CA PHE A 50 -8.65 -1.99 1.60
C PHE A 50 -8.79 -3.49 1.74
N VAL A 51 -8.26 -4.20 0.77
CA VAL A 51 -8.06 -5.64 0.80
C VAL A 51 -6.57 -5.92 0.80
N ALA A 52 -6.15 -6.96 1.53
CA ALA A 52 -4.75 -7.35 1.64
C ALA A 52 -4.60 -8.87 1.56
N SER A 53 -3.52 -9.30 0.93
CA SER A 53 -3.10 -10.70 0.85
C SER A 53 -1.61 -10.83 1.08
N MET A 54 -1.20 -11.95 1.66
CA MET A 54 0.21 -12.35 1.75
C MET A 54 0.57 -13.27 0.57
N PRO A 55 1.85 -13.33 0.18
CA PRO A 55 2.26 -14.19 -0.93
C PRO A 55 2.11 -15.68 -0.56
N LEU A 56 1.69 -16.50 -1.54
CA LEU A 56 1.76 -17.96 -1.44
C LEU A 56 3.19 -18.47 -1.44
N LYS A 57 4.07 -17.73 -2.11
CA LYS A 57 5.48 -18.07 -2.25
C LYS A 57 6.31 -16.81 -2.36
N SER A 58 7.40 -16.75 -1.60
CA SER A 58 8.45 -15.76 -1.69
C SER A 58 9.80 -16.44 -1.92
N THR A 59 10.60 -15.90 -2.82
CA THR A 59 11.95 -16.41 -3.10
C THR A 59 12.93 -15.23 -3.20
N GLY A 60 14.20 -15.49 -2.86
CA GLY A 60 15.33 -14.58 -2.86
C GLY A 60 16.35 -15.04 -1.82
N GLU A 61 17.62 -14.72 -2.01
CA GLU A 61 18.71 -15.09 -1.09
C GLU A 61 18.93 -14.03 0.00
N TYR A 62 17.84 -13.63 0.68
CA TYR A 62 17.87 -12.63 1.75
C TYR A 62 18.01 -13.28 3.14
N THR A 63 18.75 -12.63 4.05
CA THR A 63 18.96 -13.10 5.42
C THR A 63 17.75 -12.80 6.32
N ARG A 64 17.10 -11.65 6.11
CA ARG A 64 15.91 -11.20 6.84
C ARG A 64 14.95 -10.51 5.89
N ARG A 65 13.66 -10.72 6.13
CA ARG A 65 12.58 -10.04 5.43
C ARG A 65 11.41 -9.85 6.39
N GLY A 66 10.82 -8.68 6.38
CA GLY A 66 9.56 -8.41 7.07
C GLY A 66 8.37 -9.00 6.33
N ASP A 67 7.17 -8.70 6.82
CA ASP A 67 5.93 -9.15 6.21
C ASP A 67 5.75 -8.55 4.81
N VAL A 68 5.20 -9.37 3.92
CA VAL A 68 4.98 -9.02 2.51
C VAL A 68 3.50 -8.95 2.24
N PHE A 69 3.03 -7.83 1.67
CA PHE A 69 1.61 -7.65 1.36
C PHE A 69 1.39 -7.13 -0.05
N LEU A 70 0.32 -7.61 -0.66
CA LEU A 70 -0.31 -6.99 -1.81
C LEU A 70 -1.63 -6.39 -1.34
N ILE A 71 -1.80 -5.08 -1.55
CA ILE A 71 -2.93 -4.31 -1.04
C ILE A 71 -3.61 -3.61 -2.21
N VAL A 72 -4.94 -3.59 -2.22
CA VAL A 72 -5.75 -2.73 -3.11
C VAL A 72 -6.68 -1.91 -2.24
N SER A 73 -6.65 -0.58 -2.40
CA SER A 73 -7.38 0.33 -1.53
C SER A 73 -8.26 1.32 -2.28
N HIS A 74 -9.33 1.75 -1.58
CA HIS A 74 -10.22 2.85 -1.98
C HIS A 74 -10.14 3.95 -0.93
N ARG A 75 -9.96 5.18 -1.39
CA ARG A 75 -9.93 6.41 -0.59
C ARG A 75 -10.97 7.38 -1.16
N PRO A 76 -12.25 7.22 -0.80
CA PRO A 76 -13.34 7.99 -1.39
C PRO A 76 -13.19 9.51 -1.19
N ASP A 77 -12.64 9.95 -0.05
CA ASP A 77 -12.44 11.36 0.23
C ASP A 77 -11.40 12.03 -0.69
N GLU A 78 -10.46 11.23 -1.23
CA GLU A 78 -9.47 11.64 -2.22
C GLU A 78 -9.91 11.31 -3.66
N GLN A 79 -11.08 10.68 -3.85
CA GLN A 79 -11.57 10.14 -5.13
C GLN A 79 -10.59 9.12 -5.78
N MET A 80 -9.82 8.42 -4.96
CA MET A 80 -8.85 7.43 -5.39
C MET A 80 -9.41 6.02 -5.18
N TYR A 81 -9.45 5.23 -6.25
CA TYR A 81 -10.00 3.88 -6.23
C TYR A 81 -9.02 2.90 -6.89
N ASP A 82 -9.10 1.64 -6.47
CA ASP A 82 -8.28 0.53 -6.99
C ASP A 82 -6.76 0.75 -6.85
N VAL A 83 -6.33 1.57 -5.89
CA VAL A 83 -4.91 1.91 -5.70
C VAL A 83 -4.13 0.70 -5.23
N LEU A 84 -3.20 0.24 -6.08
CA LEU A 84 -2.31 -0.88 -5.79
C LEU A 84 -1.14 -0.43 -4.93
N THR A 85 -0.86 -1.20 -3.89
CA THR A 85 0.33 -1.06 -3.04
C THR A 85 0.97 -2.43 -2.85
N PHE A 86 2.25 -2.55 -3.17
CA PHE A 86 3.05 -3.73 -2.85
C PHE A 86 4.04 -3.38 -1.75
N VAL A 87 3.93 -4.05 -0.59
CA VAL A 87 4.86 -3.95 0.53
C VAL A 87 5.80 -5.13 0.46
N ALA A 88 7.10 -4.85 0.30
CA ALA A 88 8.09 -5.90 0.03
C ALA A 88 8.72 -6.50 1.30
N GLY A 89 8.61 -5.82 2.45
CA GLY A 89 9.24 -6.23 3.70
C GLY A 89 10.77 -6.07 3.72
N TYR A 90 11.31 -5.30 2.79
CA TYR A 90 12.71 -4.87 2.74
C TYR A 90 12.82 -3.52 2.02
N THR A 91 13.90 -2.78 2.27
CA THR A 91 14.16 -1.53 1.54
C THR A 91 14.61 -1.83 0.11
N PHE A 92 13.91 -1.25 -0.88
CA PHE A 92 14.28 -1.38 -2.28
C PHE A 92 15.59 -0.66 -2.62
N MET A 93 16.30 -1.18 -3.62
CA MET A 93 17.43 -0.46 -4.22
C MET A 93 16.94 0.89 -4.76
N PRO A 94 17.63 2.01 -4.44
CA PRO A 94 17.24 3.34 -4.90
C PRO A 94 17.05 3.40 -6.43
N ARG A 95 15.95 3.97 -6.88
CA ARG A 95 15.56 4.09 -8.30
C ARG A 95 15.30 2.77 -9.03
N SER A 96 15.18 1.65 -8.30
CA SER A 96 14.70 0.40 -8.88
C SER A 96 13.18 0.46 -9.10
N GLU A 97 12.67 -0.46 -9.90
CA GLU A 97 11.24 -0.67 -10.12
C GLU A 97 10.88 -2.12 -9.80
N VAL A 98 9.65 -2.34 -9.33
CA VAL A 98 9.09 -3.69 -9.21
C VAL A 98 8.43 -4.08 -10.54
N GLN A 99 8.86 -5.19 -11.12
CA GLN A 99 8.19 -5.79 -12.25
C GLN A 99 6.96 -6.56 -11.76
N PHE A 100 5.79 -6.00 -12.02
CA PHE A 100 4.50 -6.56 -11.63
C PHE A 100 3.81 -7.21 -12.83
N ARG A 101 3.30 -8.43 -12.65
CA ARG A 101 2.63 -9.16 -13.74
C ARG A 101 1.32 -9.79 -13.26
N VAL A 102 0.27 -9.57 -14.03
CA VAL A 102 -1.05 -10.14 -13.81
C VAL A 102 -1.74 -10.42 -15.16
N GLY A 103 -2.07 -11.65 -15.43
CA GLY A 103 -2.57 -12.05 -16.75
C GLY A 103 -1.59 -11.63 -17.87
N ASN A 104 -2.07 -10.82 -18.79
CA ASN A 104 -1.28 -10.25 -19.90
C ASN A 104 -0.67 -8.88 -19.56
N ILE A 105 -1.01 -8.29 -18.41
CA ILE A 105 -0.49 -6.99 -17.99
C ILE A 105 0.91 -7.16 -17.40
N LYS A 106 1.82 -6.30 -17.85
CA LYS A 106 3.16 -6.11 -17.30
C LYS A 106 3.27 -4.63 -16.93
N ALA A 107 3.44 -4.34 -15.67
CA ALA A 107 3.60 -2.98 -15.16
C ALA A 107 4.91 -2.85 -14.39
N ASN A 108 5.54 -1.70 -14.48
CA ASN A 108 6.65 -1.32 -13.61
C ASN A 108 6.12 -0.39 -12.54
N LEU A 109 6.21 -0.82 -11.29
CA LEU A 109 5.84 -0.02 -10.12
C LEU A 109 7.07 0.76 -9.68
N PHE A 110 6.91 2.05 -9.37
CA PHE A 110 7.98 2.83 -8.75
C PHE A 110 8.10 2.47 -7.26
N THR A 111 9.31 2.57 -6.73
CA THR A 111 9.64 2.16 -5.36
C THR A 111 9.99 3.36 -4.47
N SER A 112 9.62 3.28 -3.20
CA SER A 112 10.08 4.16 -2.14
C SER A 112 10.15 3.37 -0.84
N GLU A 113 11.29 3.39 -0.18
CA GLU A 113 11.56 2.59 1.02
C GLU A 113 11.28 1.10 0.77
N ASP A 114 10.27 0.51 1.42
CA ASP A 114 9.86 -0.89 1.30
C ASP A 114 8.58 -1.09 0.47
N THR A 115 8.08 -0.04 -0.13
CA THR A 115 6.77 -0.03 -0.78
C THR A 115 6.88 0.34 -2.26
N ALA A 116 6.00 -0.25 -3.10
CA ALA A 116 5.93 0.06 -4.52
C ALA A 116 4.48 0.32 -4.99
N TRP A 117 4.32 1.25 -5.95
CA TRP A 117 3.02 1.71 -6.47
C TRP A 117 3.02 1.84 -8.00
N ALA A 118 1.83 1.83 -8.58
CA ALA A 118 1.65 2.17 -9.97
C ALA A 118 1.90 3.68 -10.21
N LYS A 119 2.28 4.04 -11.44
CA LYS A 119 2.65 5.42 -11.79
C LYS A 119 1.47 6.40 -11.81
N ASN A 120 0.25 5.89 -11.95
CA ASN A 120 -0.97 6.70 -12.02
C ASN A 120 -2.22 5.82 -11.85
N LEU A 121 -3.36 6.46 -11.54
CA LEU A 121 -4.64 5.80 -11.30
C LEU A 121 -5.14 4.96 -12.49
N LYS A 122 -4.83 5.34 -13.73
CA LYS A 122 -5.20 4.53 -14.90
C LYS A 122 -4.50 3.18 -14.90
N THR A 123 -3.22 3.15 -14.55
CA THR A 123 -2.45 1.91 -14.41
C THR A 123 -2.98 1.06 -13.25
N ASP A 124 -3.33 1.67 -12.12
CA ASP A 124 -3.97 0.99 -11.00
C ASP A 124 -5.27 0.29 -11.43
N GLU A 125 -6.14 1.00 -12.12
CA GLU A 125 -7.42 0.49 -12.62
C GLU A 125 -7.23 -0.67 -13.63
N GLU A 126 -6.25 -0.58 -14.53
CA GLU A 126 -5.91 -1.64 -15.48
C GLU A 126 -5.42 -2.89 -14.76
N ILE A 127 -4.56 -2.73 -13.75
CA ILE A 127 -4.06 -3.84 -12.91
C ILE A 127 -5.22 -4.47 -12.14
N ALA A 128 -6.06 -3.69 -11.46
CA ALA A 128 -7.17 -4.20 -10.67
C ALA A 128 -8.17 -4.99 -11.53
N ARG A 129 -8.48 -4.48 -12.73
CA ARG A 129 -9.32 -5.21 -13.71
C ARG A 129 -8.70 -6.54 -14.17
N ALA A 130 -7.38 -6.58 -14.34
CA ALA A 130 -6.68 -7.80 -14.70
C ALA A 130 -6.64 -8.79 -13.53
N MET A 131 -6.46 -8.31 -12.28
CA MET A 131 -6.51 -9.13 -11.07
C MET A 131 -7.84 -9.86 -10.93
N ASN A 132 -8.97 -9.20 -11.22
CA ASN A 132 -10.31 -9.80 -11.19
C ASN A 132 -10.48 -11.01 -12.14
N LYS A 133 -9.64 -11.13 -13.17
CA LYS A 133 -9.71 -12.19 -14.21
C LYS A 133 -8.56 -13.18 -14.12
N SER A 134 -7.68 -13.01 -13.16
CA SER A 134 -6.45 -13.82 -13.04
C SER A 134 -6.52 -14.79 -11.88
N VAL A 135 -5.69 -15.82 -11.94
CA VAL A 135 -5.55 -16.82 -10.86
C VAL A 135 -4.36 -16.50 -9.95
N ARG A 136 -3.40 -15.71 -10.44
CA ARG A 136 -2.20 -15.31 -9.71
C ARG A 136 -1.62 -13.97 -10.18
N VAL A 137 -0.86 -13.35 -9.31
CA VAL A 137 -0.05 -12.17 -9.56
C VAL A 137 1.39 -12.47 -9.16
N THR A 138 2.35 -11.84 -9.82
CA THR A 138 3.76 -11.92 -9.45
C THR A 138 4.38 -10.55 -9.36
N ALA A 139 5.23 -10.37 -8.33
CA ALA A 139 6.03 -9.17 -8.14
C ALA A 139 7.51 -9.56 -8.06
N ARG A 140 8.37 -8.92 -8.85
CA ARG A 140 9.82 -9.09 -8.82
C ARG A 140 10.46 -7.78 -8.47
N GLY A 141 11.19 -7.74 -7.37
CA GLY A 141 11.86 -6.56 -6.85
C GLY A 141 13.36 -6.78 -6.64
N LEU A 142 14.04 -5.71 -6.24
CA LEU A 142 15.47 -5.72 -5.95
C LEU A 142 15.71 -5.07 -4.59
N THR A 143 16.34 -5.80 -3.65
CA THR A 143 16.68 -5.27 -2.33
C THR A 143 17.79 -4.23 -2.43
N ILE A 144 17.99 -3.45 -1.39
CA ILE A 144 19.09 -2.47 -1.31
C ILE A 144 20.47 -3.11 -1.48
N GLU A 145 20.61 -4.39 -1.12
CA GLU A 145 21.83 -5.21 -1.29
C GLU A 145 21.99 -5.76 -2.71
N GLY A 146 21.01 -5.50 -3.61
CA GLY A 146 21.05 -6.02 -4.98
C GLY A 146 20.53 -7.45 -5.14
N ILE A 147 19.82 -7.98 -4.15
CA ILE A 147 19.23 -9.33 -4.19
C ILE A 147 17.89 -9.29 -4.91
N GLU A 148 17.70 -10.10 -5.93
CA GLU A 148 16.41 -10.28 -6.58
C GLU A 148 15.45 -11.06 -5.69
N THR A 149 14.21 -10.60 -5.61
CA THR A 149 13.11 -11.27 -4.95
C THR A 149 11.99 -11.55 -5.92
N TYR A 150 11.24 -12.60 -5.67
CA TYR A 150 10.09 -12.96 -6.47
C TYR A 150 8.97 -13.47 -5.57
N ASP A 151 7.82 -12.79 -5.64
CA ASP A 151 6.64 -13.06 -4.84
C ASP A 151 5.48 -13.46 -5.72
N VAL A 152 4.73 -14.47 -5.29
CA VAL A 152 3.54 -14.98 -5.99
C VAL A 152 2.35 -14.88 -5.08
N PHE A 153 1.31 -14.18 -5.52
CA PHE A 153 0.06 -14.02 -4.81
C PHE A 153 -1.08 -14.78 -5.49
N SER A 154 -1.97 -15.34 -4.69
CA SER A 154 -3.22 -15.93 -5.16
C SER A 154 -4.25 -14.85 -5.44
N MET A 155 -5.07 -15.04 -6.47
CA MET A 155 -6.27 -14.23 -6.70
C MET A 155 -7.55 -14.91 -6.20
N LYS A 156 -7.43 -16.07 -5.54
CA LYS A 156 -8.58 -16.75 -4.94
C LYS A 156 -9.19 -15.88 -3.83
N GLY A 157 -10.46 -15.55 -3.98
CA GLY A 157 -11.19 -14.67 -3.07
C GLY A 157 -11.06 -13.17 -3.36
N PHE A 158 -10.15 -12.72 -4.25
CA PHE A 158 -9.96 -11.31 -4.56
C PHE A 158 -11.26 -10.60 -4.99
N ASN A 159 -12.04 -11.21 -5.90
CA ASN A 159 -13.28 -10.63 -6.40
C ASN A 159 -14.30 -10.40 -5.28
N ASN A 160 -14.45 -11.36 -4.37
CA ASN A 160 -15.37 -11.22 -3.23
C ASN A 160 -14.89 -10.17 -2.22
N ALA A 161 -13.58 -10.12 -1.97
CA ALA A 161 -12.98 -9.13 -1.07
C ALA A 161 -13.11 -7.71 -1.62
N ILE A 162 -12.79 -7.49 -2.92
CA ILE A 162 -12.90 -6.17 -3.55
C ILE A 162 -14.37 -5.72 -3.64
N GLU A 163 -15.32 -6.63 -3.87
CA GLU A 163 -16.73 -6.32 -3.85
C GLU A 163 -17.20 -5.88 -2.46
N ALA A 164 -16.69 -6.52 -1.39
CA ALA A 164 -17.02 -6.14 -0.01
C ALA A 164 -16.60 -4.68 0.27
N ILE A 165 -15.39 -4.27 -0.11
CA ILE A 165 -14.93 -2.89 0.07
C ILE A 165 -15.59 -1.90 -0.91
N ASN A 166 -15.97 -2.32 -2.13
CA ASN A 166 -16.75 -1.50 -3.06
C ASN A 166 -18.07 -1.07 -2.45
N ARG A 167 -18.80 -1.99 -1.80
CA ARG A 167 -20.08 -1.67 -1.13
C ARG A 167 -19.93 -0.62 -0.03
N LEU A 168 -18.78 -0.53 0.59
CA LEU A 168 -18.51 0.38 1.70
C LEU A 168 -17.93 1.73 1.25
N CYS A 169 -17.01 1.70 0.28
CA CYS A 169 -16.21 2.85 -0.12
C CYS A 169 -16.45 3.35 -1.56
N ARG A 170 -17.13 2.56 -2.41
CA ARG A 170 -17.44 2.96 -3.79
C ARG A 170 -18.95 3.18 -4.03
N GLN A 171 -19.67 3.57 -3.00
CA GLN A 171 -21.08 3.92 -3.13
C GLN A 171 -21.21 5.06 -4.15
N PRO A 172 -22.16 4.99 -5.10
CA PRO A 172 -22.47 6.14 -5.92
C PRO A 172 -22.81 7.30 -4.98
N VAL A 173 -22.21 8.45 -5.21
CA VAL A 173 -22.55 9.68 -4.49
C VAL A 173 -24.04 9.90 -4.75
N GLY A 174 -24.87 9.57 -3.75
CA GLY A 174 -26.30 9.79 -3.85
C GLY A 174 -26.52 11.26 -4.13
N PHE A 175 -27.20 11.57 -5.24
CA PHE A 175 -27.73 12.88 -5.43
C PHE A 175 -28.60 13.17 -4.21
N LYS A 176 -28.16 14.10 -3.36
CA LYS A 176 -29.04 14.68 -2.35
C LYS A 176 -30.12 15.44 -3.13
N GLU A 177 -31.35 14.91 -3.13
CA GLU A 177 -32.54 15.66 -3.50
C GLU A 177 -32.71 16.86 -2.56
#